data_cf5a887925a588bd1f9ad39988a58f1b
#
_entry.id   cf5a887925a588bd1f9ad39988a58f1b
#
_cell.length_a   1.000
_cell.length_b   1.000
_cell.length_c   1.000
_cell.angle_alpha   90.00
_cell.angle_beta   90.00
_cell.angle_gamma   90.00
#
_symmetry.space_group_name_H-M   'P 1'
#
loop_
_entity.id
_entity.type
_entity.pdbx_description
1 polymer ?
#
loop_
_entity_poly.entity_id
_entity_poly.type
_entity_poly.pdbx_seq_one_letter_code
_entity_poly.pdbx_strand_id
1 'polypeptide(L)'
;KQFGEVTVIAPKKHQSGMSMAVSLGFKQIAHKDLGDGWHYVDATPASCVKFGLNTMFLDNYPDVVVSGINHGSNASTASCYSGTLGAAMEGALNGIPAIGVSLDTLHPDADFSGVALHFGEIFRTLMQNWPDKHGVYYNVNFPNIPSDQIKGVRVGVQGMGRWVREFKEWDVQHYAKYGLTPEML
;
A
#
# COMPACT_ATOMS: atom_id res chain seq x y z
N LYS A 1 -2.98 8.34 -14.39
CA LYS A 1 -2.76 9.11 -15.64
C LYS A 1 -3.45 10.49 -15.65
N GLN A 2 -4.47 10.73 -14.81
CA GLN A 2 -5.11 12.06 -14.71
C GLN A 2 -4.17 13.16 -14.17
N PHE A 3 -3.16 12.79 -13.39
CA PHE A 3 -2.26 13.70 -12.70
C PHE A 3 -0.83 13.69 -13.26
N GLY A 4 -0.52 12.83 -14.20
CA GLY A 4 0.80 12.71 -14.78
C GLY A 4 1.07 11.34 -15.41
N GLU A 5 2.32 11.11 -15.73
CA GLU A 5 2.82 9.80 -16.14
C GLU A 5 2.87 8.86 -14.93
N VAL A 6 2.50 7.61 -15.12
CA VAL A 6 2.40 6.63 -14.04
C VAL A 6 3.16 5.36 -14.40
N THR A 7 4.13 5.00 -13.58
CA THR A 7 4.78 3.70 -13.59
C THR A 7 4.30 2.89 -12.40
N VAL A 8 3.83 1.67 -12.64
CA VAL A 8 3.35 0.75 -11.61
C VAL A 8 4.37 -0.34 -11.39
N ILE A 9 4.83 -0.49 -10.16
CA ILE A 9 5.76 -1.56 -9.76
C ILE A 9 5.13 -2.30 -8.58
N ALA A 10 4.66 -3.52 -8.82
CA ALA A 10 3.93 -4.30 -7.83
C ALA A 10 4.70 -5.57 -7.40
N PRO A 11 4.52 -6.05 -6.17
CA PRO A 11 4.96 -7.38 -5.78
C PRO A 11 4.30 -8.47 -6.63
N LYS A 12 5.07 -9.48 -7.02
CA LYS A 12 4.53 -10.64 -7.76
C LYS A 12 3.54 -11.47 -6.96
N LYS A 13 3.73 -11.52 -5.65
CA LYS A 13 2.92 -12.31 -4.71
C LYS A 13 2.30 -11.41 -3.66
N HIS A 14 1.24 -11.90 -3.03
CA HIS A 14 0.64 -11.25 -1.87
C HIS A 14 1.67 -11.02 -0.75
N GLN A 15 1.69 -9.82 -0.15
CA GLN A 15 2.73 -9.35 0.77
C GLN A 15 2.13 -8.68 2.03
N SER A 16 1.05 -9.25 2.58
CA SER A 16 0.48 -8.75 3.84
C SER A 16 1.44 -8.92 5.01
N GLY A 17 1.44 -7.96 5.92
CA GLY A 17 2.24 -8.03 7.15
C GLY A 17 3.73 -7.78 6.96
N MET A 18 4.18 -7.37 5.78
CA MET A 18 5.61 -7.20 5.49
C MET A 18 6.23 -5.91 6.03
N SER A 19 5.43 -4.96 6.54
CA SER A 19 5.99 -3.70 7.06
C SER A 19 6.97 -3.05 6.07
N MET A 20 8.12 -2.62 6.55
CA MET A 20 9.26 -2.15 5.75
C MET A 20 10.30 -3.23 5.44
N ALA A 21 9.95 -4.51 5.53
CA ALA A 21 10.90 -5.57 5.20
C ALA A 21 11.44 -5.40 3.77
N VAL A 22 12.75 -5.53 3.62
CA VAL A 22 13.46 -5.44 2.35
C VAL A 22 13.94 -6.83 1.94
N SER A 23 13.72 -7.19 0.68
CA SER A 23 14.29 -8.40 0.10
C SER A 23 15.79 -8.18 -0.11
N LEU A 24 16.57 -8.62 0.87
CA LEU A 24 18.04 -8.54 0.85
C LEU A 24 18.63 -9.92 0.59
N GLY A 25 19.87 -9.92 0.13
CA GLY A 25 20.69 -11.10 0.02
C GLY A 25 21.14 -11.41 -1.41
N PHE A 26 21.88 -12.49 -1.57
CA PHE A 26 22.46 -12.94 -2.83
C PHE A 26 21.44 -13.64 -3.76
N LYS A 27 20.14 -13.52 -3.49
CA LYS A 27 19.10 -14.07 -4.36
C LYS A 27 18.82 -13.12 -5.50
N GLN A 28 18.71 -13.67 -6.69
CA GLN A 28 18.20 -12.93 -7.84
C GLN A 28 16.73 -12.54 -7.58
N ILE A 29 16.41 -11.29 -7.82
CA ILE A 29 15.04 -10.77 -7.77
C ILE A 29 14.49 -10.78 -9.20
N ALA A 30 13.43 -11.54 -9.44
CA ALA A 30 12.79 -11.58 -10.74
C ALA A 30 11.99 -10.30 -10.96
N HIS A 31 12.24 -9.65 -12.07
CA HIS A 31 11.48 -8.50 -12.59
C HIS A 31 10.87 -8.87 -13.93
N LYS A 32 9.66 -8.37 -14.20
CA LYS A 32 9.02 -8.47 -15.51
C LYS A 32 8.33 -7.17 -15.86
N ASP A 33 8.65 -6.66 -17.03
CA ASP A 33 7.90 -5.62 -17.71
C ASP A 33 6.66 -6.24 -18.37
N LEU A 34 5.49 -5.67 -18.10
CA LEU A 34 4.20 -6.09 -18.63
C LEU A 34 3.69 -5.16 -19.74
N GLY A 35 4.44 -4.10 -20.06
CA GLY A 35 4.05 -3.04 -20.98
C GLY A 35 3.24 -1.93 -20.32
N ASP A 36 3.06 -0.82 -21.03
CA ASP A 36 2.25 0.36 -20.61
C ASP A 36 2.62 0.94 -19.23
N GLY A 37 3.89 0.77 -18.84
CA GLY A 37 4.40 1.23 -17.53
C GLY A 37 4.02 0.32 -16.37
N TRP A 38 3.59 -0.92 -16.61
CA TRP A 38 3.29 -1.92 -15.58
C TRP A 38 4.43 -2.90 -15.41
N HIS A 39 4.85 -3.10 -14.19
CA HIS A 39 5.92 -4.02 -13.82
C HIS A 39 5.56 -4.82 -12.59
N TYR A 40 6.07 -6.05 -12.49
CA TYR A 40 6.13 -6.73 -11.20
C TYR A 40 7.56 -7.11 -10.81
N VAL A 41 7.78 -7.18 -9.50
CA VAL A 41 9.04 -7.61 -8.88
C VAL A 41 8.73 -8.70 -7.85
N ASP A 42 9.49 -9.79 -7.85
CA ASP A 42 9.32 -10.87 -6.85
C ASP A 42 10.01 -10.49 -5.53
N ALA A 43 9.48 -9.46 -4.90
CA ALA A 43 10.05 -8.83 -3.71
C ALA A 43 8.95 -8.23 -2.81
N THR A 44 9.34 -7.71 -1.65
CA THR A 44 8.44 -6.99 -0.75
C THR A 44 8.01 -5.62 -1.33
N PRO A 45 6.92 -5.00 -0.82
CA PRO A 45 6.48 -3.69 -1.31
C PRO A 45 7.54 -2.59 -1.21
N ALA A 46 8.25 -2.50 -0.09
CA ALA A 46 9.36 -1.56 0.07
C ALA A 46 10.49 -1.84 -0.94
N SER A 47 10.80 -3.11 -1.21
CA SER A 47 11.79 -3.49 -2.22
C SER A 47 11.34 -3.16 -3.64
N CYS A 48 10.03 -3.18 -3.95
CA CYS A 48 9.52 -2.74 -5.25
C CYS A 48 9.80 -1.25 -5.48
N VAL A 49 9.58 -0.40 -4.48
CA VAL A 49 9.92 1.03 -4.55
C VAL A 49 11.45 1.19 -4.68
N LYS A 50 12.21 0.52 -3.82
CA LYS A 50 13.68 0.55 -3.87
C LYS A 50 14.21 0.11 -5.24
N PHE A 51 13.63 -0.93 -5.84
CA PHE A 51 13.98 -1.38 -7.19
C PHE A 51 13.72 -0.27 -8.21
N GLY A 52 12.53 0.32 -8.21
CA GLY A 52 12.19 1.40 -9.14
C GLY A 52 13.14 2.58 -9.04
N LEU A 53 13.42 3.04 -7.82
CA LEU A 53 14.30 4.18 -7.58
C LEU A 53 15.76 3.92 -7.97
N ASN A 54 16.22 2.67 -7.87
CA ASN A 54 17.61 2.30 -8.20
C ASN A 54 17.79 1.74 -9.62
N THR A 55 16.74 1.70 -10.43
CA THR A 55 16.81 1.20 -11.82
C THR A 55 16.12 2.13 -12.80
N MET A 56 14.80 2.27 -12.70
CA MET A 56 13.98 3.02 -13.65
C MET A 56 14.07 4.53 -13.46
N PHE A 57 14.26 4.96 -12.21
CA PHE A 57 14.27 6.36 -11.81
C PHE A 57 15.63 6.81 -11.24
N LEU A 58 16.71 6.11 -11.61
CA LEU A 58 18.05 6.35 -11.06
C LEU A 58 18.52 7.80 -11.27
N ASP A 59 18.27 8.35 -12.47
CA ASP A 59 18.71 9.68 -12.87
C ASP A 59 17.67 10.77 -12.61
N ASN A 60 16.41 10.39 -12.40
CA ASN A 60 15.32 11.34 -12.17
C ASN A 60 14.21 10.69 -11.33
N TYR A 61 14.19 11.01 -10.05
CA TYR A 61 13.19 10.47 -9.13
C TYR A 61 11.77 10.91 -9.51
N PRO A 62 10.76 10.09 -9.22
CA PRO A 62 9.36 10.46 -9.42
C PRO A 62 8.98 11.61 -8.47
N ASP A 63 8.02 12.45 -8.87
CA ASP A 63 7.50 13.54 -8.04
C ASP A 63 6.75 13.04 -6.80
N VAL A 64 6.23 11.82 -6.85
CA VAL A 64 5.46 11.21 -5.76
C VAL A 64 5.44 9.68 -5.85
N VAL A 65 5.45 9.03 -4.69
CA VAL A 65 5.19 7.59 -4.55
C VAL A 65 3.78 7.41 -3.99
N VAL A 66 2.90 6.71 -4.72
CA VAL A 66 1.57 6.31 -4.22
C VAL A 66 1.54 4.80 -4.09
N SER A 67 1.29 4.31 -2.87
CA SER A 67 1.21 2.90 -2.56
C SER A 67 -0.22 2.48 -2.21
N GLY A 68 -0.71 1.42 -2.82
CA GLY A 68 -2.06 0.90 -2.61
C GLY A 68 -2.78 0.70 -3.94
N ILE A 69 -4.08 0.45 -3.93
CA ILE A 69 -5.00 0.58 -2.78
C ILE A 69 -4.98 -0.72 -1.99
N ASN A 70 -4.72 -0.63 -0.69
CA ASN A 70 -4.70 -1.78 0.21
C ASN A 70 -6.12 -2.27 0.54
N HIS A 71 -6.31 -3.58 0.58
CA HIS A 71 -7.46 -4.19 1.22
C HIS A 71 -7.22 -4.28 2.73
N GLY A 72 -8.07 -3.62 3.50
CA GLY A 72 -7.96 -3.51 4.95
C GLY A 72 -7.41 -2.16 5.41
N SER A 73 -7.91 -1.72 6.55
CA SER A 73 -7.48 -0.47 7.19
C SER A 73 -6.03 -0.54 7.65
N ASN A 74 -5.29 0.52 7.41
CA ASN A 74 -3.96 0.76 7.97
C ASN A 74 -3.99 1.81 9.10
N ALA A 75 -5.15 2.00 9.73
CA ALA A 75 -5.29 2.84 10.92
C ALA A 75 -4.66 2.19 12.15
N SER A 76 -4.42 2.99 13.17
CA SER A 76 -3.87 2.54 14.46
C SER A 76 -2.55 1.77 14.33
N THR A 77 -2.32 0.76 15.16
CA THR A 77 -1.09 -0.04 15.15
C THR A 77 -0.94 -0.92 13.92
N ALA A 78 -2.01 -1.18 13.16
CA ALA A 78 -1.94 -1.89 11.88
C ALA A 78 -0.99 -1.20 10.88
N SER A 79 -0.82 0.12 10.99
CA SER A 79 0.15 0.89 10.20
C SER A 79 1.58 0.35 10.30
N CYS A 80 1.98 -0.14 11.47
CA CYS A 80 3.33 -0.65 11.73
C CYS A 80 3.64 -1.95 10.97
N TYR A 81 2.61 -2.72 10.63
CA TYR A 81 2.75 -4.01 9.93
C TYR A 81 2.48 -3.92 8.43
N SER A 82 2.02 -2.77 7.96
CA SER A 82 1.55 -2.58 6.59
C SER A 82 2.69 -2.53 5.58
N GLY A 83 2.68 -3.44 4.61
CA GLY A 83 3.57 -3.37 3.45
C GLY A 83 3.25 -2.17 2.55
N THR A 84 1.97 -1.76 2.47
CA THR A 84 1.54 -0.55 1.74
C THR A 84 2.20 0.69 2.32
N LEU A 85 2.18 0.84 3.65
CA LEU A 85 2.85 1.96 4.30
C LEU A 85 4.37 1.82 4.28
N GLY A 86 4.90 0.59 4.32
CA GLY A 86 6.32 0.33 4.13
C GLY A 86 6.84 0.82 2.77
N ALA A 87 6.07 0.62 1.71
CA ALA A 87 6.40 1.16 0.39
C ALA A 87 6.34 2.70 0.34
N ALA A 88 5.31 3.31 0.96
CA ALA A 88 5.25 4.77 1.07
C ALA A 88 6.43 5.32 1.89
N MET A 89 6.77 4.65 3.00
CA MET A 89 7.90 5.03 3.86
C MET A 89 9.24 4.94 3.11
N GLU A 90 9.44 3.94 2.24
CA GLU A 90 10.64 3.85 1.41
C GLU A 90 10.77 5.07 0.46
N GLY A 91 9.65 5.53 -0.14
CA GLY A 91 9.64 6.76 -0.92
C GLY A 91 10.02 7.98 -0.08
N ALA A 92 9.40 8.13 1.10
CA ALA A 92 9.67 9.23 2.02
C ALA A 92 11.11 9.27 2.53
N LEU A 93 11.73 8.11 2.78
CA LEU A 93 13.15 8.02 3.16
C LEU A 93 14.09 8.51 2.06
N ASN A 94 13.68 8.45 0.80
CA ASN A 94 14.42 8.99 -0.33
C ASN A 94 14.05 10.45 -0.64
N GLY A 95 13.34 11.13 0.25
CA GLY A 95 12.95 12.54 0.09
C GLY A 95 11.79 12.79 -0.87
N ILE A 96 11.10 11.72 -1.29
CA ILE A 96 10.00 11.80 -2.25
C ILE A 96 8.67 11.89 -1.47
N PRO A 97 7.77 12.83 -1.79
CA PRO A 97 6.40 12.81 -1.29
C PRO A 97 5.77 11.42 -1.44
N ALA A 98 5.19 10.88 -0.38
CA ALA A 98 4.67 9.53 -0.43
C ALA A 98 3.30 9.39 0.25
N ILE A 99 2.40 8.62 -0.34
CA ILE A 99 1.03 8.43 0.13
C ILE A 99 0.70 6.94 0.13
N GLY A 100 0.32 6.40 1.29
CA GLY A 100 -0.29 5.08 1.40
C GLY A 100 -1.81 5.19 1.41
N VAL A 101 -2.50 4.39 0.60
CA VAL A 101 -3.96 4.44 0.44
C VAL A 101 -4.56 3.08 0.79
N SER A 102 -5.61 3.08 1.60
CA SER A 102 -6.28 1.86 2.07
C SER A 102 -7.78 2.01 2.05
N LEU A 103 -8.50 0.94 1.77
CA LEU A 103 -9.95 0.81 1.92
C LEU A 103 -10.24 -0.16 3.07
N ASP A 104 -11.08 0.25 4.02
CA ASP A 104 -11.40 -0.51 5.24
C ASP A 104 -12.31 -1.70 4.97
N THR A 105 -11.83 -2.68 4.20
CA THR A 105 -12.50 -3.96 3.94
C THR A 105 -11.49 -5.03 3.58
N LEU A 106 -11.75 -6.26 4.01
CA LEU A 106 -11.00 -7.45 3.60
C LEU A 106 -11.76 -8.28 2.56
N HIS A 107 -12.89 -7.79 2.08
CA HIS A 107 -13.70 -8.52 1.12
C HIS A 107 -12.98 -8.61 -0.24
N PRO A 108 -12.88 -9.78 -0.87
CA PRO A 108 -12.17 -9.93 -2.15
C PRO A 108 -12.80 -9.10 -3.28
N ASP A 109 -14.13 -8.95 -3.26
CA ASP A 109 -14.90 -8.16 -4.24
C ASP A 109 -15.14 -6.73 -3.74
N ALA A 110 -14.12 -6.09 -3.17
CA ALA A 110 -14.21 -4.73 -2.64
C ALA A 110 -14.56 -3.71 -3.74
N ASP A 111 -15.50 -2.82 -3.45
CA ASP A 111 -15.82 -1.69 -4.32
C ASP A 111 -14.88 -0.50 -4.03
N PHE A 112 -13.98 -0.22 -4.95
CA PHE A 112 -13.06 0.91 -4.87
C PHE A 112 -13.59 2.21 -5.49
N SER A 113 -14.86 2.26 -5.89
CA SER A 113 -15.46 3.44 -6.53
C SER A 113 -15.37 4.69 -5.66
N GLY A 114 -15.56 4.55 -4.34
CA GLY A 114 -15.39 5.65 -3.39
C GLY A 114 -13.97 6.21 -3.37
N VAL A 115 -12.96 5.34 -3.43
CA VAL A 115 -11.56 5.77 -3.53
C VAL A 115 -11.31 6.47 -4.87
N ALA A 116 -11.77 5.89 -5.97
CA ALA A 116 -11.60 6.46 -7.31
C ALA A 116 -12.23 7.85 -7.44
N LEU A 117 -13.39 8.07 -6.81
CA LEU A 117 -14.11 9.35 -6.85
C LEU A 117 -13.41 10.44 -6.02
N HIS A 118 -12.97 10.12 -4.81
CA HIS A 118 -12.51 11.13 -3.84
C HIS A 118 -10.99 11.29 -3.76
N PHE A 119 -10.20 10.27 -4.13
CA PHE A 119 -8.74 10.33 -3.96
C PHE A 119 -8.10 11.46 -4.77
N GLY A 120 -8.64 11.78 -5.94
CA GLY A 120 -8.08 12.83 -6.80
C GLY A 120 -8.06 14.22 -6.16
N GLU A 121 -9.08 14.57 -5.39
CA GLU A 121 -9.14 15.84 -4.64
C GLU A 121 -8.18 15.80 -3.44
N ILE A 122 -8.17 14.69 -2.70
CA ILE A 122 -7.25 14.48 -1.58
C ILE A 122 -5.80 14.60 -2.09
N PHE A 123 -5.47 13.94 -3.19
CA PHE A 123 -4.14 13.99 -3.79
C PHE A 123 -3.70 15.43 -4.11
N ARG A 124 -4.56 16.20 -4.82
CA ARG A 124 -4.25 17.61 -5.12
C ARG A 124 -4.01 18.43 -3.86
N THR A 125 -4.87 18.27 -2.86
CA THR A 125 -4.76 19.00 -1.59
C THR A 125 -3.47 18.67 -0.87
N LEU A 126 -3.10 17.39 -0.80
CA LEU A 126 -1.84 16.98 -0.18
C LEU A 126 -0.63 17.51 -0.92
N MET A 127 -0.59 17.41 -2.26
CA MET A 127 0.55 17.89 -3.05
C MET A 127 0.71 19.40 -2.98
N GLN A 128 -0.37 20.17 -2.93
CA GLN A 128 -0.33 21.64 -2.78
C GLN A 128 0.13 22.10 -1.39
N ASN A 129 -0.06 21.26 -0.37
CA ASN A 129 0.24 21.59 1.02
C ASN A 129 1.29 20.64 1.62
N TRP A 130 2.15 20.05 0.78
CA TRP A 130 3.18 19.13 1.28
C TRP A 130 4.12 19.87 2.23
N PRO A 131 4.39 19.34 3.44
CA PRO A 131 5.26 20.01 4.39
C PRO A 131 6.70 20.02 3.87
N ASP A 132 7.39 21.14 4.11
CA ASP A 132 8.84 21.24 3.87
C ASP A 132 9.62 20.48 4.96
N LYS A 133 9.47 19.14 4.93
CA LYS A 133 10.13 18.23 5.87
C LYS A 133 10.49 16.94 5.16
N HIS A 134 11.70 16.46 5.42
CA HIS A 134 12.15 15.16 4.95
C HIS A 134 11.48 14.01 5.72
N GLY A 135 11.23 12.90 5.04
CA GLY A 135 10.74 11.66 5.66
C GLY A 135 9.26 11.69 6.06
N VAL A 136 8.45 12.55 5.43
CA VAL A 136 7.00 12.59 5.65
C VAL A 136 6.28 11.75 4.61
N TYR A 137 5.32 10.93 5.06
CA TYR A 137 4.34 10.29 4.19
C TYR A 137 2.94 10.43 4.81
N TYR A 138 1.93 10.36 3.97
CA TYR A 138 0.53 10.37 4.41
C TYR A 138 -0.08 8.98 4.34
N ASN A 139 -0.86 8.64 5.38
CA ASN A 139 -1.63 7.41 5.48
C ASN A 139 -3.12 7.74 5.32
N VAL A 140 -3.67 7.47 4.14
CA VAL A 140 -5.05 7.77 3.78
C VAL A 140 -5.89 6.51 3.87
N ASN A 141 -6.92 6.52 4.71
CA ASN A 141 -7.83 5.40 4.90
C ASN A 141 -9.25 5.80 4.51
N PHE A 142 -9.84 5.02 3.63
CA PHE A 142 -11.23 5.17 3.20
C PHE A 142 -12.13 4.21 3.96
N PRO A 143 -13.30 4.65 4.45
CA PRO A 143 -14.30 3.75 4.99
C PRO A 143 -14.95 2.91 3.89
N ASN A 144 -15.34 1.68 4.21
CA ASN A 144 -16.11 0.83 3.31
C ASN A 144 -17.61 1.16 3.39
N ILE A 145 -17.99 2.27 2.81
CA ILE A 145 -19.37 2.77 2.71
C ILE A 145 -19.63 3.28 1.29
N PRO A 146 -20.90 3.40 0.85
CA PRO A 146 -21.25 4.03 -0.42
C PRO A 146 -20.58 5.41 -0.58
N SER A 147 -20.11 5.71 -1.78
CA SER A 147 -19.32 6.93 -2.05
C SER A 147 -20.07 8.23 -1.74
N ASP A 148 -21.39 8.25 -1.90
CA ASP A 148 -22.27 9.38 -1.58
C ASP A 148 -22.45 9.61 -0.07
N GLN A 149 -22.06 8.63 0.76
CA GLN A 149 -22.08 8.74 2.23
C GLN A 149 -20.76 9.24 2.82
N ILE A 150 -19.73 9.37 2.01
CA ILE A 150 -18.45 9.95 2.43
C ILE A 150 -18.62 11.48 2.58
N LYS A 151 -18.60 11.97 3.83
CA LYS A 151 -18.93 13.36 4.15
C LYS A 151 -17.74 14.34 4.05
N GLY A 152 -16.53 13.83 3.85
CA GLY A 152 -15.32 14.65 3.77
C GLY A 152 -14.10 13.97 4.36
N VAL A 153 -13.03 14.76 4.49
CA VAL A 153 -11.71 14.32 4.95
C VAL A 153 -11.44 14.85 6.35
N ARG A 154 -10.84 14.02 7.18
CA ARG A 154 -10.38 14.42 8.51
C ARG A 154 -8.91 14.07 8.69
N VAL A 155 -8.11 15.01 9.16
CA VAL A 155 -6.76 14.74 9.66
C VAL A 155 -6.87 14.16 11.06
N GLY A 156 -6.20 13.06 11.30
CA GLY A 156 -6.16 12.37 12.58
C GLY A 156 -4.73 12.11 13.03
N VAL A 157 -4.61 11.58 14.24
CA VAL A 157 -3.37 11.01 14.76
C VAL A 157 -3.48 9.50 14.80
N GLN A 158 -2.35 8.80 14.73
CA GLN A 158 -2.33 7.34 14.81
C GLN A 158 -2.91 6.89 16.16
N GLY A 159 -3.95 6.07 16.10
CA GLY A 159 -4.54 5.45 17.29
C GLY A 159 -3.66 4.33 17.85
N MET A 160 -4.04 3.81 19.02
CA MET A 160 -3.36 2.71 19.71
C MET A 160 -4.18 1.41 19.72
N GLY A 161 -5.23 1.34 18.89
CA GLY A 161 -6.03 0.13 18.70
C GLY A 161 -5.17 -1.00 18.15
N ARG A 162 -5.42 -2.21 18.65
CA ARG A 162 -4.67 -3.42 18.24
C ARG A 162 -5.61 -4.60 18.13
N TRP A 163 -5.26 -5.53 17.27
CA TRP A 163 -5.87 -6.84 17.22
C TRP A 163 -5.56 -7.61 18.50
N VAL A 164 -6.48 -8.48 18.90
CA VAL A 164 -6.31 -9.37 20.06
C VAL A 164 -6.76 -10.77 19.68
N ARG A 165 -6.12 -11.80 20.26
CA ARG A 165 -6.41 -13.21 19.99
C ARG A 165 -6.20 -13.56 18.51
N GLU A 166 -5.12 -13.07 17.93
CA GLU A 166 -4.80 -13.23 16.52
C GLU A 166 -4.43 -14.66 16.15
N PHE A 167 -4.02 -15.46 17.11
CA PHE A 167 -3.66 -16.86 16.90
C PHE A 167 -4.79 -17.76 17.40
N LYS A 168 -5.18 -18.71 16.58
CA LYS A 168 -6.17 -19.74 16.87
C LYS A 168 -5.64 -21.10 16.41
N GLU A 169 -6.08 -22.16 17.05
CA GLU A 169 -5.89 -23.51 16.50
C GLU A 169 -6.58 -23.62 15.13
N TRP A 170 -5.96 -24.38 14.24
CA TRP A 170 -6.51 -24.59 12.91
C TRP A 170 -7.80 -25.41 12.98
N ASP A 171 -8.90 -24.82 12.60
CA ASP A 171 -10.19 -25.50 12.46
C ASP A 171 -10.38 -25.95 11.01
N VAL A 172 -10.06 -27.21 10.74
CA VAL A 172 -10.14 -27.83 9.40
C VAL A 172 -11.54 -27.67 8.79
N GLN A 173 -12.60 -27.89 9.60
CA GLN A 173 -13.97 -27.80 9.11
C GLN A 173 -14.38 -26.36 8.77
N HIS A 174 -13.95 -25.42 9.58
CA HIS A 174 -14.22 -23.99 9.34
C HIS A 174 -13.51 -23.51 8.07
N TYR A 175 -12.23 -23.78 7.93
CA TYR A 175 -11.43 -23.26 6.82
C TYR A 175 -11.65 -24.01 5.50
N ALA A 176 -12.02 -25.28 5.54
CA ALA A 176 -12.41 -26.03 4.35
C ALA A 176 -13.59 -25.40 3.58
N LYS A 177 -14.48 -24.68 4.28
CA LYS A 177 -15.59 -23.92 3.64
C LYS A 177 -15.10 -22.82 2.72
N TYR A 178 -13.88 -22.34 2.92
CA TYR A 178 -13.23 -21.30 2.10
C TYR A 178 -12.20 -21.90 1.13
N GLY A 179 -12.18 -23.24 0.98
CA GLY A 179 -11.23 -23.93 0.13
C GLY A 179 -9.79 -23.90 0.63
N LEU A 180 -9.57 -23.57 1.91
CA LEU A 180 -8.25 -23.49 2.52
C LEU A 180 -7.89 -24.82 3.19
N THR A 181 -6.67 -25.30 2.94
CA THR A 181 -6.11 -26.48 3.61
C THR A 181 -4.80 -26.12 4.33
N PRO A 182 -4.39 -26.91 5.35
CA PRO A 182 -3.13 -26.66 6.05
C PRO A 182 -1.90 -26.60 5.13
N GLU A 183 -1.93 -27.34 4.02
CA GLU A 183 -0.82 -27.42 3.05
C GLU A 183 -0.73 -26.15 2.17
N MET A 184 -1.79 -25.33 2.11
CA MET A 184 -1.81 -24.10 1.32
C MET A 184 -1.16 -22.91 2.05
N LEU A 185 -0.86 -23.08 3.33
CA LEU A 185 -0.28 -22.07 4.22
C LEU A 185 1.14 -22.41 4.60
#